data_e0e3342003ec86d85663a1529a1362a9
#
_entry.id   e0e3342003ec86d85663a1529a1362a9
#
_cell.length_a   1.000
_cell.length_b   1.000
_cell.length_c   1.000
_cell.angle_alpha   90.00
_cell.angle_beta   90.00
_cell.angle_gamma   90.00
#
_symmetry.space_group_name_H-M   'P 1'
#
loop_
_entity.id
_entity.type
_entity.pdbx_description
1 polymer ?
#
loop_
_entity_poly.entity_id
_entity_poly.type
_entity_poly.pdbx_seq_one_letter_code
_entity_poly.pdbx_strand_id
1 'polypeptide(L)'
;LATGIIHRLHRAGHRVIALETDYPAAIRRQVSFCEAVYDGSAAVEGVTARLVPALTNTETYSGINDTPAAHIASEKWDSSAIKAVLEAGEVPLLIDPKGESITLLRPDVVVDAIIAKKNLGTTINLAPLVIGVGPGFTAGQDVHLVIESMRGHNLARIITDGMAQPNTGVPGNIAGFTSERV
;
A
#
# COMPACT_ATOMS: atom_id res chain seq x y z
N LEU A 1 5.44 -3.05 8.21
CA LEU A 1 5.84 -1.66 7.96
C LEU A 1 4.66 -0.85 7.40
N ALA A 2 3.98 -1.34 6.35
CA ALA A 2 2.82 -0.65 5.77
C ALA A 2 1.76 -0.29 6.82
N THR A 3 1.39 -1.21 7.71
CA THR A 3 0.45 -0.94 8.82
C THR A 3 0.86 0.27 9.67
N GLY A 4 2.15 0.38 10.02
CA GLY A 4 2.64 1.53 10.79
C GLY A 4 2.55 2.86 10.03
N ILE A 5 2.78 2.82 8.72
CA ILE A 5 2.64 4.00 7.85
C ILE A 5 1.16 4.41 7.76
N ILE A 6 0.27 3.46 7.47
CA ILE A 6 -1.18 3.67 7.40
C ILE A 6 -1.69 4.26 8.73
N HIS A 7 -1.34 3.62 9.85
CA HIS A 7 -1.71 4.08 11.18
C HIS A 7 -1.26 5.53 11.43
N ARG A 8 0.01 5.84 11.11
CA ARG A 8 0.57 7.19 11.34
C ARG A 8 -0.10 8.24 10.48
N LEU A 9 -0.33 7.96 9.20
CA LEU A 9 -1.02 8.88 8.28
C LEU A 9 -2.47 9.12 8.72
N HIS A 10 -3.20 8.06 9.06
CA HIS A 10 -4.55 8.16 9.56
C HIS A 10 -4.63 9.00 10.85
N ARG A 11 -3.74 8.77 11.83
CA ARG A 11 -3.65 9.55 13.07
C ARG A 11 -3.24 11.00 12.84
N ALA A 12 -2.58 11.29 11.73
CA ALA A 12 -2.27 12.66 11.30
C ALA A 12 -3.46 13.37 10.60
N GLY A 13 -4.62 12.69 10.45
CA GLY A 13 -5.82 13.24 9.85
C GLY A 13 -5.94 13.06 8.34
N HIS A 14 -5.05 12.26 7.73
CA HIS A 14 -5.17 11.95 6.30
C HIS A 14 -6.25 10.88 6.05
N ARG A 15 -6.95 11.00 4.94
CA ARG A 15 -7.84 9.96 4.42
C ARG A 15 -6.96 8.91 3.73
N VAL A 16 -6.88 7.73 4.32
CA VAL A 16 -5.98 6.66 3.84
C VAL A 16 -6.82 5.50 3.33
N ILE A 17 -6.48 4.97 2.16
CA ILE A 17 -7.00 3.72 1.61
C ILE A 17 -5.83 2.75 1.54
N ALA A 18 -6.03 1.53 2.03
CA ALA A 18 -5.03 0.47 1.99
C ALA A 18 -5.30 -0.50 0.85
N LEU A 19 -4.27 -0.89 0.13
CA LEU A 19 -4.33 -1.95 -0.88
C LEU A 19 -3.58 -3.18 -0.36
N GLU A 20 -4.13 -4.36 -0.60
CA GLU A 20 -3.53 -5.61 -0.13
C GLU A 20 -3.73 -6.72 -1.19
N THR A 21 -3.02 -7.82 -1.02
CA THR A 21 -3.18 -9.02 -1.84
C THR A 21 -4.30 -9.91 -1.31
N ASP A 22 -4.74 -10.88 -2.13
CA ASP A 22 -5.76 -11.86 -1.73
C ASP A 22 -5.28 -12.77 -0.57
N TYR A 23 -3.96 -12.99 -0.47
CA TYR A 23 -3.35 -13.88 0.53
C TYR A 23 -2.17 -13.17 1.21
N PRO A 24 -2.42 -12.24 2.14
CA PRO A 24 -1.36 -11.55 2.86
C PRO A 24 -0.49 -12.52 3.67
N ALA A 25 0.82 -12.40 3.52
CA ALA A 25 1.80 -13.26 4.19
C ALA A 25 2.45 -12.62 5.43
N ALA A 26 1.75 -11.73 6.13
CA ALA A 26 2.30 -11.09 7.31
C ALA A 26 2.45 -12.08 8.47
N ILE A 27 3.67 -12.20 9.02
CA ILE A 27 3.96 -13.09 10.15
C ILE A 27 3.23 -12.65 11.43
N ARG A 28 3.11 -11.33 11.64
CA ARG A 28 2.44 -10.75 12.82
C ARG A 28 1.05 -10.24 12.44
N ARG A 29 0.16 -11.15 12.12
CA ARG A 29 -1.18 -10.83 11.63
C ARG A 29 -1.98 -9.98 12.62
N GLN A 30 -1.95 -10.30 13.91
CA GLN A 30 -2.71 -9.61 14.97
C GLN A 30 -2.39 -8.11 15.12
N VAL A 31 -1.25 -7.64 14.61
CA VAL A 31 -0.85 -6.23 14.62
C VAL A 31 -0.67 -5.70 13.21
N SER A 32 -1.45 -6.24 12.27
CA SER A 32 -1.42 -5.86 10.86
C SER A 32 -2.82 -5.64 10.31
N PHE A 33 -3.01 -4.57 9.56
CA PHE A 33 -4.29 -4.31 8.90
C PHE A 33 -4.64 -5.34 7.82
N CYS A 34 -3.66 -6.09 7.31
CA CYS A 34 -3.91 -7.17 6.35
C CYS A 34 -4.81 -8.29 6.92
N GLU A 35 -4.95 -8.38 8.25
CA GLU A 35 -5.90 -9.31 8.88
C GLU A 35 -7.34 -9.05 8.45
N ALA A 36 -7.67 -7.81 8.10
CA ALA A 36 -8.99 -7.46 7.57
C ALA A 36 -9.37 -8.23 6.28
N VAL A 37 -8.39 -8.74 5.52
CA VAL A 37 -8.67 -9.59 4.35
C VAL A 37 -9.38 -10.88 4.76
N TYR A 38 -9.06 -11.41 5.95
CA TYR A 38 -9.62 -12.67 6.47
C TYR A 38 -10.85 -12.44 7.33
N ASP A 39 -10.81 -11.42 8.20
CA ASP A 39 -11.81 -11.20 9.25
C ASP A 39 -12.81 -10.07 8.90
N GLY A 40 -12.67 -9.45 7.70
CA GLY A 40 -13.49 -8.31 7.27
C GLY A 40 -13.08 -6.98 7.91
N SER A 41 -12.43 -7.00 9.07
CA SER A 41 -11.87 -5.82 9.72
C SER A 41 -10.70 -6.19 10.62
N ALA A 42 -9.78 -5.22 10.83
CA ALA A 42 -8.67 -5.36 11.76
C ALA A 42 -8.41 -4.05 12.47
N ALA A 43 -8.25 -4.11 13.80
CA ALA A 43 -7.96 -2.93 14.61
C ALA A 43 -6.52 -2.99 15.14
N VAL A 44 -5.77 -1.91 14.95
CA VAL A 44 -4.40 -1.76 15.46
C VAL A 44 -4.29 -0.41 16.16
N GLU A 45 -4.00 -0.45 17.46
CA GLU A 45 -3.80 0.75 18.30
C GLU A 45 -4.90 1.83 18.13
N GLY A 46 -6.17 1.39 18.08
CA GLY A 46 -7.32 2.29 18.01
C GLY A 46 -7.64 2.81 16.60
N VAL A 47 -6.96 2.33 15.57
CA VAL A 47 -7.32 2.56 14.16
C VAL A 47 -7.87 1.25 13.60
N THR A 48 -9.00 1.31 12.90
CA THR A 48 -9.65 0.17 12.27
C THR A 48 -9.47 0.24 10.76
N ALA A 49 -8.99 -0.85 10.16
CA ALA A 49 -9.10 -1.07 8.72
C ALA A 49 -10.29 -1.99 8.46
N ARG A 50 -11.08 -1.67 7.43
CA ARG A 50 -12.25 -2.43 7.03
C ARG A 50 -12.15 -2.86 5.57
N LEU A 51 -12.34 -4.16 5.35
CA LEU A 51 -12.39 -4.71 4.00
C LEU A 51 -13.61 -4.15 3.26
N VAL A 52 -13.35 -3.57 2.11
CA VAL A 52 -14.38 -3.24 1.12
C VAL A 52 -14.35 -4.31 0.05
N PRO A 53 -15.37 -5.16 -0.03
CA PRO A 53 -15.40 -6.24 -1.02
C PRO A 53 -15.46 -5.66 -2.43
N ALA A 54 -14.86 -6.37 -3.38
CA ALA A 54 -15.07 -6.09 -4.78
C ALA A 54 -16.53 -6.38 -5.14
N LEU A 55 -17.10 -5.58 -6.03
CA LEU A 55 -18.41 -5.86 -6.61
C LEU A 55 -18.26 -7.15 -7.44
N THR A 56 -18.82 -8.25 -6.93
CA THR A 56 -18.95 -9.47 -7.71
C THR A 56 -20.14 -9.24 -8.65
N ASN A 57 -19.88 -9.11 -9.94
CA ASN A 57 -20.93 -9.22 -10.95
C ASN A 57 -21.46 -10.66 -10.92
N THR A 58 -22.37 -10.94 -9.99
CA THR A 58 -23.18 -12.17 -9.96
C THR A 58 -24.41 -11.99 -10.85
N GLU A 59 -24.23 -11.39 -12.01
CA GLU A 59 -25.20 -11.57 -13.10
C GLU A 59 -24.52 -12.37 -14.18
N THR A 60 -24.81 -13.67 -14.18
CA THR A 60 -24.68 -14.55 -15.34
C THR A 60 -25.44 -13.89 -16.48
N TYR A 61 -24.71 -13.17 -17.32
CA TYR A 61 -25.25 -12.60 -18.54
C TYR A 61 -25.52 -13.75 -19.50
N SER A 62 -26.73 -14.31 -19.44
CA SER A 62 -27.30 -15.13 -20.49
C SER A 62 -28.03 -14.21 -21.44
N GLY A 63 -27.41 -13.76 -22.50
CA GLY A 63 -28.10 -12.99 -23.53
C GLY A 63 -27.18 -12.15 -24.41
N ILE A 64 -26.75 -12.77 -25.48
CA ILE A 64 -26.52 -12.27 -26.84
C ILE A 64 -26.48 -10.73 -27.05
N ASN A 65 -25.38 -10.29 -27.68
CA ASN A 65 -25.12 -9.14 -28.53
C ASN A 65 -24.34 -7.97 -27.95
N ASP A 66 -23.10 -7.90 -28.49
CA ASP A 66 -22.33 -6.69 -28.83
C ASP A 66 -22.43 -5.48 -27.88
N THR A 67 -21.65 -5.51 -26.81
CA THR A 67 -21.18 -4.27 -26.18
C THR A 67 -19.68 -4.42 -25.87
N PRO A 68 -18.84 -3.42 -26.25
CA PRO A 68 -17.39 -3.56 -26.10
C PRO A 68 -17.01 -3.72 -24.63
N ALA A 69 -16.10 -4.64 -24.35
CA ALA A 69 -15.57 -4.98 -23.02
C ALA A 69 -14.89 -3.81 -22.27
N ALA A 70 -14.92 -2.59 -22.80
CA ALA A 70 -14.29 -1.41 -22.23
C ALA A 70 -15.08 -0.72 -21.10
N HIS A 71 -16.37 -1.03 -20.92
CA HIS A 71 -17.21 -0.39 -19.90
C HIS A 71 -17.36 -1.17 -18.58
N ILE A 72 -16.87 -2.42 -18.52
CA ILE A 72 -17.09 -3.29 -17.35
C ILE A 72 -15.94 -3.15 -16.32
N ALA A 73 -14.83 -2.53 -16.69
CA ALA A 73 -13.68 -2.37 -15.80
C ALA A 73 -13.78 -1.23 -14.78
N SER A 74 -14.83 -0.39 -14.84
CA SER A 74 -14.92 0.83 -14.00
C SER A 74 -15.57 0.63 -12.64
N GLU A 75 -16.09 -0.56 -12.30
CA GLU A 75 -16.86 -0.78 -11.07
C GLU A 75 -16.40 -2.01 -10.27
N LYS A 76 -15.09 -2.25 -10.20
CA LYS A 76 -14.58 -3.37 -9.38
C LYS A 76 -14.81 -3.15 -7.89
N TRP A 77 -14.85 -1.91 -7.42
CA TRP A 77 -15.12 -1.54 -6.03
C TRP A 77 -16.23 -0.51 -5.95
N ASP A 78 -17.10 -0.67 -4.94
CA ASP A 78 -18.16 0.29 -4.64
C ASP A 78 -17.57 1.57 -4.02
N SER A 79 -17.54 2.64 -4.80
CA SER A 79 -17.08 3.95 -4.35
C SER A 79 -17.90 4.49 -3.17
N SER A 80 -19.18 4.13 -3.06
CA SER A 80 -20.04 4.54 -1.95
C SER A 80 -19.65 3.82 -0.66
N ALA A 81 -19.29 2.54 -0.73
CA ALA A 81 -18.79 1.76 0.40
C ALA A 81 -17.41 2.28 0.88
N ILE A 82 -16.50 2.59 -0.05
CA ILE A 82 -15.21 3.22 0.28
C ILE A 82 -15.45 4.54 1.03
N LYS A 83 -16.34 5.38 0.50
CA LYS A 83 -16.68 6.67 1.10
C LYS A 83 -17.28 6.50 2.50
N ALA A 84 -18.20 5.56 2.68
CA ALA A 84 -18.84 5.29 3.96
C ALA A 84 -17.82 4.86 5.04
N VAL A 85 -16.84 4.01 4.70
CA VAL A 85 -15.77 3.60 5.61
C VAL A 85 -14.87 4.80 5.98
N LEU A 86 -14.53 5.66 5.01
CA LEU A 86 -13.76 6.89 5.29
C LEU A 86 -14.53 7.87 6.18
N GLU A 87 -15.85 8.02 5.98
CA GLU A 87 -16.70 8.90 6.80
C GLU A 87 -16.91 8.36 8.21
N ALA A 88 -16.85 7.04 8.39
CA ALA A 88 -16.83 6.40 9.70
C ALA A 88 -15.50 6.59 10.45
N GLY A 89 -14.50 7.24 9.85
CA GLY A 89 -13.17 7.42 10.44
C GLY A 89 -12.32 6.13 10.43
N GLU A 90 -12.63 5.20 9.55
CA GLU A 90 -11.90 3.95 9.37
C GLU A 90 -11.07 3.98 8.07
N VAL A 91 -10.18 3.01 7.91
CA VAL A 91 -9.33 2.84 6.72
C VAL A 91 -9.96 1.80 5.80
N PRO A 92 -10.48 2.15 4.61
CA PRO A 92 -10.88 1.15 3.62
C PRO A 92 -9.67 0.31 3.20
N LEU A 93 -9.84 -1.02 3.23
CA LEU A 93 -8.86 -1.95 2.70
C LEU A 93 -9.45 -2.64 1.47
N LEU A 94 -8.75 -2.55 0.34
CA LEU A 94 -9.15 -3.14 -0.93
C LEU A 94 -8.22 -4.32 -1.26
N ILE A 95 -8.78 -5.42 -1.72
CA ILE A 95 -8.00 -6.49 -2.34
C ILE A 95 -7.69 -6.07 -3.77
N ASP A 96 -6.50 -5.51 -3.96
CA ASP A 96 -6.03 -4.96 -5.23
C ASP A 96 -4.53 -5.17 -5.43
N PRO A 97 -4.09 -6.38 -5.72
CA PRO A 97 -2.67 -6.71 -5.84
C PRO A 97 -1.97 -6.00 -7.01
N LYS A 98 -2.72 -5.45 -7.95
CA LYS A 98 -2.17 -4.75 -9.12
C LYS A 98 -2.24 -3.22 -9.01
N GLY A 99 -2.92 -2.69 -8.00
CA GLY A 99 -3.10 -1.24 -7.85
C GLY A 99 -4.03 -0.61 -8.90
N GLU A 100 -4.96 -1.39 -9.47
CA GLU A 100 -5.91 -0.91 -10.49
C GLU A 100 -6.79 0.22 -9.96
N SER A 101 -7.13 0.18 -8.67
CA SER A 101 -7.92 1.20 -7.99
C SER A 101 -7.23 2.56 -7.93
N ILE A 102 -5.91 2.64 -8.01
CA ILE A 102 -5.16 3.91 -7.97
C ILE A 102 -5.61 4.84 -9.10
N THR A 103 -5.73 4.31 -10.32
CA THR A 103 -6.19 5.08 -11.49
C THR A 103 -7.63 5.56 -11.33
N LEU A 104 -8.49 4.74 -10.71
CA LEU A 104 -9.89 5.05 -10.47
C LEU A 104 -10.04 6.11 -9.36
N LEU A 105 -9.35 5.91 -8.24
CA LEU A 105 -9.45 6.75 -7.05
C LEU A 105 -8.72 8.09 -7.17
N ARG A 106 -7.71 8.17 -8.04
CA ARG A 106 -6.87 9.37 -8.28
C ARG A 106 -6.40 10.02 -6.99
N PRO A 107 -5.64 9.31 -6.15
CA PRO A 107 -5.17 9.86 -4.89
C PRO A 107 -4.17 10.99 -5.11
N ASP A 108 -4.07 11.92 -4.15
CA ASP A 108 -3.02 12.96 -4.15
C ASP A 108 -1.63 12.36 -3.89
N VAL A 109 -1.59 11.25 -3.12
CA VAL A 109 -0.35 10.59 -2.72
C VAL A 109 -0.50 9.07 -2.84
N VAL A 110 0.50 8.44 -3.45
CA VAL A 110 0.69 6.98 -3.43
C VAL A 110 1.93 6.66 -2.60
N VAL A 111 1.81 5.72 -1.66
CA VAL A 111 2.94 5.20 -0.89
C VAL A 111 3.08 3.72 -1.18
N ASP A 112 4.13 3.32 -1.88
CA ASP A 112 4.48 1.92 -2.05
C ASP A 112 5.35 1.45 -0.87
N ALA A 113 4.73 0.67 0.01
CA ALA A 113 5.35 0.07 1.18
C ALA A 113 5.29 -1.47 1.16
N ILE A 114 5.22 -2.08 -0.03
CA ILE A 114 5.20 -3.54 -0.24
C ILE A 114 6.49 -4.19 0.26
N ILE A 115 7.63 -3.48 0.16
CA ILE A 115 8.97 -3.95 0.56
C ILE A 115 9.39 -5.20 -0.24
N ALA A 116 9.07 -5.22 -1.51
CA ALA A 116 9.41 -6.32 -2.42
C ALA A 116 10.91 -6.37 -2.80
N LYS A 117 11.71 -5.40 -2.36
CA LYS A 117 13.15 -5.25 -2.67
C LYS A 117 13.43 -4.98 -4.16
N LYS A 118 12.42 -4.84 -4.96
CA LYS A 118 12.43 -4.44 -6.37
C LYS A 118 11.13 -3.70 -6.67
N ASN A 119 11.15 -2.82 -7.64
CA ASN A 119 9.94 -2.18 -8.15
C ASN A 119 9.06 -3.22 -8.86
N LEU A 120 7.80 -3.31 -8.47
CA LEU A 120 6.80 -4.22 -9.05
C LEU A 120 5.88 -3.54 -10.08
N GLY A 121 6.19 -2.31 -10.48
CA GLY A 121 5.42 -1.56 -11.48
C GLY A 121 4.96 -0.19 -10.99
N THR A 122 5.42 0.26 -9.84
CA THR A 122 5.19 1.63 -9.35
C THR A 122 5.92 2.64 -10.21
N THR A 123 5.19 3.64 -10.68
CA THR A 123 5.74 4.72 -11.51
C THR A 123 5.43 6.08 -10.90
N ILE A 124 6.26 7.05 -11.22
CA ILE A 124 6.13 8.44 -10.74
C ILE A 124 4.81 9.11 -11.17
N ASN A 125 4.16 8.56 -12.20
CA ASN A 125 2.91 9.10 -12.76
C ASN A 125 1.63 8.59 -12.08
N LEU A 126 1.73 7.72 -11.06
CA LEU A 126 0.55 7.16 -10.39
C LEU A 126 -0.23 8.21 -9.57
N ALA A 127 0.43 9.25 -9.10
CA ALA A 127 -0.17 10.34 -8.34
C ALA A 127 0.70 11.62 -8.41
N PRO A 128 0.19 12.79 -8.00
CA PRO A 128 1.00 14.01 -7.85
C PRO A 128 2.23 13.84 -6.95
N LEU A 129 2.13 12.96 -5.95
CA LEU A 129 3.27 12.54 -5.12
C LEU A 129 3.30 11.02 -4.99
N VAL A 130 4.40 10.40 -5.41
CA VAL A 130 4.64 8.96 -5.27
C VAL A 130 5.85 8.74 -4.39
N ILE A 131 5.70 7.94 -3.34
CA ILE A 131 6.74 7.64 -2.35
C ILE A 131 7.00 6.15 -2.34
N GLY A 132 8.25 5.74 -2.57
CA GLY A 132 8.70 4.37 -2.44
C GLY A 132 9.36 4.14 -1.08
N VAL A 133 9.06 3.05 -0.40
CA VAL A 133 9.68 2.71 0.89
C VAL A 133 10.65 1.55 0.72
N GLY A 134 11.91 1.78 1.02
CA GLY A 134 12.97 0.78 0.92
C GLY A 134 13.59 0.62 -0.46
N PRO A 135 14.41 -0.42 -0.65
CA PRO A 135 15.15 -0.64 -1.89
C PRO A 135 14.24 -1.07 -3.04
N GLY A 136 14.66 -0.75 -4.24
CA GLY A 136 13.98 -1.11 -5.49
C GLY A 136 13.46 0.10 -6.24
N PHE A 137 13.46 1.28 -5.65
CA PHE A 137 13.02 2.53 -6.27
C PHE A 137 14.18 3.50 -6.44
N THR A 138 14.13 4.28 -7.52
CA THR A 138 15.03 5.42 -7.76
C THR A 138 14.22 6.70 -7.68
N ALA A 139 14.59 7.58 -6.74
CA ALA A 139 13.96 8.89 -6.60
C ALA A 139 14.24 9.74 -7.85
N GLY A 140 13.22 10.46 -8.33
CA GLY A 140 13.27 11.24 -9.56
C GLY A 140 13.07 10.44 -10.85
N GLN A 141 12.98 9.10 -10.77
CA GLN A 141 12.72 8.21 -11.91
C GLN A 141 11.46 7.37 -11.72
N ASP A 142 11.48 6.46 -10.75
CA ASP A 142 10.36 5.56 -10.45
C ASP A 142 9.33 6.24 -9.55
N VAL A 143 9.82 7.02 -8.59
CA VAL A 143 9.04 7.70 -7.56
C VAL A 143 9.60 9.10 -7.31
N HIS A 144 8.81 9.97 -6.67
CA HIS A 144 9.30 11.31 -6.32
C HIS A 144 10.28 11.26 -5.13
N LEU A 145 9.98 10.43 -4.14
CA LEU A 145 10.76 10.29 -2.91
C LEU A 145 10.97 8.82 -2.58
N VAL A 146 12.13 8.50 -2.02
CA VAL A 146 12.40 7.18 -1.44
C VAL A 146 12.63 7.35 0.06
N ILE A 147 12.07 6.45 0.87
CA ILE A 147 12.29 6.40 2.31
C ILE A 147 13.22 5.24 2.64
N GLU A 148 14.34 5.50 3.29
CA GLU A 148 15.27 4.47 3.71
C GLU A 148 14.64 3.54 4.75
N SER A 149 14.66 2.24 4.50
CA SER A 149 14.11 1.22 5.40
C SER A 149 15.15 0.34 6.07
N MET A 150 16.41 0.48 5.70
CA MET A 150 17.50 -0.27 6.31
C MET A 150 17.71 0.17 7.77
N ARG A 151 17.75 -0.80 8.68
CA ARG A 151 18.07 -0.53 10.08
C ARG A 151 19.47 0.04 10.21
N GLY A 152 19.62 1.18 10.87
CA GLY A 152 20.88 1.86 11.03
C GLY A 152 20.69 3.37 11.17
N HIS A 153 21.77 4.12 11.04
CA HIS A 153 21.81 5.57 11.20
C HIS A 153 20.87 6.31 10.20
N ASN A 154 20.70 5.77 9.01
CA ASN A 154 19.92 6.38 7.94
C ASN A 154 18.45 5.94 7.90
N LEU A 155 17.99 5.11 8.84
CA LEU A 155 16.60 4.66 8.88
C LEU A 155 15.63 5.85 8.84
N ALA A 156 14.62 5.74 7.97
CA ALA A 156 13.61 6.76 7.71
C ALA A 156 14.12 8.04 7.05
N ARG A 157 15.37 8.07 6.56
CA ARG A 157 15.89 9.19 5.78
C ARG A 157 15.09 9.35 4.48
N ILE A 158 14.75 10.59 4.15
CA ILE A 158 14.12 10.94 2.88
C ILE A 158 15.23 11.12 1.84
N ILE A 159 15.09 10.42 0.72
CA ILE A 159 16.00 10.43 -0.42
C ILE A 159 15.24 11.08 -1.58
N THR A 160 15.77 12.19 -2.07
CA THR A 160 15.20 12.97 -3.20
C THR A 160 15.91 12.69 -4.51
N ASP A 161 17.07 12.06 -4.46
CA ASP A 161 17.90 11.65 -5.59
C ASP A 161 18.63 10.35 -5.27
N GLY A 162 18.53 9.35 -6.15
CA GLY A 162 19.14 8.04 -5.97
C GLY A 162 18.21 7.02 -5.31
N MET A 163 18.80 6.04 -4.61
CA MET A 163 18.14 4.84 -4.11
C MET A 163 18.38 4.63 -2.61
N ALA A 164 17.47 3.90 -1.96
CA ALA A 164 17.70 3.32 -0.65
C ALA A 164 18.79 2.23 -0.71
N GLN A 165 19.41 1.96 0.42
CA GLN A 165 20.47 0.94 0.49
C GLN A 165 19.90 -0.46 0.16
N PRO A 166 20.66 -1.28 -0.58
CA PRO A 166 20.25 -2.65 -0.90
C PRO A 166 19.99 -3.46 0.38
N ASN A 167 19.01 -4.33 0.35
CA ASN A 167 18.76 -5.25 1.45
C ASN A 167 19.83 -6.35 1.47
N THR A 168 20.78 -6.22 2.38
CA THR A 168 21.86 -7.19 2.60
C THR A 168 21.48 -8.30 3.59
N GLY A 169 20.32 -8.15 4.28
CA GLY A 169 19.96 -8.99 5.42
C GLY A 169 20.76 -8.67 6.70
N VAL A 170 21.74 -7.82 6.61
CA VAL A 170 22.61 -7.38 7.73
C VAL A 170 22.22 -5.94 8.09
N PRO A 171 21.95 -5.64 9.37
CA PRO A 171 21.68 -4.28 9.80
C PRO A 171 22.88 -3.36 9.51
N GLY A 172 22.61 -2.11 9.14
CA GLY A 172 23.65 -1.11 8.96
C GLY A 172 24.36 -0.75 10.27
N ASN A 173 25.52 -0.13 10.16
CA ASN A 173 26.28 0.34 11.32
C ASN A 173 25.47 1.38 12.10
N ILE A 174 25.46 1.24 13.42
CA ILE A 174 24.88 2.21 14.36
C ILE A 174 26.01 2.72 15.25
N ALA A 175 26.29 4.01 15.20
CA ALA A 175 27.36 4.66 15.99
C ALA A 175 28.71 3.95 15.87
N GLY A 176 29.06 3.42 14.70
CA GLY A 176 30.32 2.71 14.47
C GLY A 176 30.33 1.23 14.85
N PHE A 177 29.24 0.72 15.42
CA PHE A 177 29.09 -0.71 15.73
C PHE A 177 28.47 -1.48 14.56
N THR A 178 29.10 -2.61 14.20
CA THR A 178 28.57 -3.56 13.22
C THR A 178 27.66 -4.58 13.89
N SER A 179 26.80 -5.25 13.12
CA SER A 179 25.98 -6.35 13.62
C SER A 179 26.76 -7.68 13.71
N GLU A 180 28.02 -7.72 13.37
CA GLU A 180 28.84 -8.90 13.54
C GLU A 180 28.99 -9.18 15.02
N ARG A 181 28.38 -10.27 15.47
CA ARG A 181 28.65 -10.85 16.77
C ARG A 181 29.97 -11.59 16.67
N VAL A 182 30.95 -11.13 17.44
CA VAL A 182 32.17 -11.88 17.71
C VAL A 182 31.81 -13.09 18.57
#